data_097af744dc2813e7e11f8f8a05504bc5
#
_entry.id   097af744dc2813e7e11f8f8a05504bc5
#
_cell.length_a   1.000
_cell.length_b   1.000
_cell.length_c   1.000
_cell.angle_alpha   90.00
_cell.angle_beta   90.00
_cell.angle_gamma   90.00
#
_symmetry.space_group_name_H-M   'P 1'
#
loop_
_entity.id
_entity.type
_entity.pdbx_description
1 polymer ?
#
loop_
_entity_poly.entity_id
_entity_poly.type
_entity_poly.pdbx_seq_one_letter_code
_entity_poly.pdbx_strand_id
1 'polypeptide(L)'
;MKMNTNEAPSGAVGGATSEILKKVRKIEIKARGLSSNVFAGQYHSAFKGRGMAFSEVREYQYGDDVRDIDWNVTARFHRPYVKVFEEERELTVMLLVDVSGSLDFGTQVQMKRDMVTEIAATIAFSAIQNNDKIGVVFFSDKIEKYIPPKKGRKHILYIIREMLDFHPASLKTDIRQAVEFLSSVQKRRTTAFLLSDFYVRGDFLQSLQICNRKHDVVAIQVYDPRARELPNVGLMKVVDAETGFEQYVDTSSKSLRQAYSRYWMNRQQELQDTFTRSNVDHVSIATNEDYVKQLLGLFKQRS
;
A
#
# COMPACT_ATOMS: atom_id res chain seq x y z
N MET A 1 -38.80 -15.48 45.62
CA MET A 1 -38.58 -14.57 44.50
C MET A 1 -37.08 -14.28 44.43
N LYS A 2 -36.32 -15.07 43.70
CA LYS A 2 -34.85 -14.90 43.53
C LYS A 2 -34.57 -14.38 42.15
N MET A 3 -34.00 -13.20 42.05
CA MET A 3 -33.53 -12.59 40.81
C MET A 3 -32.27 -13.31 40.35
N ASN A 4 -32.30 -13.88 39.16
CA ASN A 4 -31.11 -14.36 38.44
C ASN A 4 -30.51 -13.18 37.70
N THR A 5 -29.33 -12.72 38.13
CA THR A 5 -28.46 -11.82 37.38
C THR A 5 -27.62 -12.67 36.44
N ASN A 6 -27.94 -12.60 35.15
CA ASN A 6 -27.08 -13.11 34.05
C ASN A 6 -25.88 -12.17 33.90
N GLU A 7 -24.73 -12.54 34.43
CA GLU A 7 -23.44 -11.97 34.10
C GLU A 7 -22.99 -12.53 32.74
N ALA A 8 -22.82 -11.68 31.76
CA ALA A 8 -22.20 -12.00 30.48
C ALA A 8 -20.69 -12.23 30.69
N PRO A 9 -20.03 -13.19 29.99
CA PRO A 9 -18.64 -13.49 30.20
C PRO A 9 -17.72 -12.36 29.69
N SER A 10 -17.14 -11.59 30.59
CA SER A 10 -16.16 -10.53 30.35
C SER A 10 -14.76 -11.02 29.87
N GLY A 11 -14.61 -12.31 29.62
CA GLY A 11 -13.30 -12.91 29.27
C GLY A 11 -12.91 -12.88 27.80
N ALA A 12 -13.86 -12.73 26.87
CA ALA A 12 -13.57 -12.87 25.43
C ALA A 12 -12.90 -11.64 24.80
N VAL A 13 -13.20 -10.44 25.28
CA VAL A 13 -12.69 -9.17 24.72
C VAL A 13 -11.20 -8.95 25.05
N GLY A 14 -10.74 -9.39 26.21
CA GLY A 14 -9.34 -9.24 26.63
C GLY A 14 -8.36 -10.16 25.87
N GLY A 15 -8.81 -11.34 25.44
CA GLY A 15 -8.01 -12.30 24.66
C GLY A 15 -7.71 -11.80 23.24
N ALA A 16 -8.72 -11.35 22.51
CA ALA A 16 -8.59 -10.87 21.14
C ALA A 16 -7.65 -9.63 21.06
N THR A 17 -7.80 -8.69 21.97
CA THR A 17 -6.93 -7.49 22.03
C THR A 17 -5.47 -7.86 22.30
N SER A 18 -5.20 -8.83 23.17
CA SER A 18 -3.85 -9.32 23.48
C SER A 18 -3.22 -10.02 22.26
N GLU A 19 -4.00 -10.76 21.49
CA GLU A 19 -3.54 -11.45 20.28
C GLU A 19 -3.20 -10.47 19.16
N ILE A 20 -4.04 -9.46 18.93
CA ILE A 20 -3.78 -8.39 17.98
C ILE A 20 -2.50 -7.65 18.35
N LEU A 21 -2.30 -7.30 19.62
CA LEU A 21 -1.09 -6.64 20.09
C LEU A 21 0.18 -7.48 19.85
N LYS A 22 0.10 -8.80 20.04
CA LYS A 22 1.21 -9.72 19.70
C LYS A 22 1.50 -9.73 18.20
N LYS A 23 0.46 -9.76 17.33
CA LYS A 23 0.61 -9.68 15.88
C LYS A 23 1.23 -8.33 15.46
N VAL A 24 0.74 -7.21 15.98
CA VAL A 24 1.31 -5.86 15.73
C VAL A 24 2.80 -5.84 16.08
N ARG A 25 3.19 -6.36 17.25
CA ARG A 25 4.60 -6.40 17.67
C ARG A 25 5.46 -7.27 16.78
N LYS A 26 4.94 -8.44 16.36
CA LYS A 26 5.64 -9.33 15.42
C LYS A 26 5.87 -8.64 14.07
N ILE A 27 4.85 -7.98 13.53
CA ILE A 27 4.94 -7.23 12.26
C ILE A 27 5.90 -6.05 12.43
N GLU A 28 5.83 -5.31 13.54
CA GLU A 28 6.77 -4.22 13.81
C GLU A 28 8.22 -4.70 13.80
N ILE A 29 8.53 -5.77 14.52
CA ILE A 29 9.90 -6.32 14.58
C ILE A 29 10.36 -6.75 13.19
N LYS A 30 9.52 -7.48 12.44
CA LYS A 30 9.82 -7.93 11.09
C LYS A 30 10.02 -6.75 10.14
N ALA A 31 9.06 -5.83 10.09
CA ALA A 31 9.11 -4.68 9.19
C ALA A 31 10.29 -3.73 9.49
N ARG A 32 10.60 -3.47 10.76
CA ARG A 32 11.78 -2.67 11.15
C ARG A 32 13.09 -3.35 10.80
N GLY A 33 13.18 -4.67 10.93
CA GLY A 33 14.36 -5.42 10.49
C GLY A 33 14.55 -5.39 8.97
N LEU A 34 13.46 -5.46 8.23
CA LEU A 34 13.45 -5.43 6.76
C LEU A 34 13.59 -4.01 6.19
N SER A 35 13.05 -2.99 6.87
CA SER A 35 13.27 -1.58 6.55
C SER A 35 14.70 -1.13 6.91
N SER A 36 15.70 -2.02 6.74
CA SER A 36 17.11 -1.71 6.93
C SER A 36 17.55 -0.50 6.10
N ASN A 37 18.71 0.07 6.40
CA ASN A 37 19.25 1.22 5.68
C ASN A 37 19.26 1.02 4.15
N VAL A 38 19.41 -0.22 3.68
CA VAL A 38 19.37 -0.56 2.24
C VAL A 38 17.97 -0.37 1.67
N PHE A 39 16.93 -0.89 2.32
CA PHE A 39 15.55 -0.75 1.83
C PHE A 39 15.09 0.72 1.92
N ALA A 40 15.33 1.39 3.04
CA ALA A 40 15.00 2.80 3.22
C ALA A 40 15.76 3.71 2.25
N GLY A 41 17.03 3.39 1.94
CA GLY A 41 17.81 4.11 0.94
C GLY A 41 17.29 3.92 -0.48
N GLN A 42 16.93 2.69 -0.87
CA GLN A 42 16.32 2.40 -2.17
C GLN A 42 14.93 3.05 -2.30
N TYR A 43 14.11 2.98 -1.25
CA TYR A 43 12.83 3.68 -1.18
C TYR A 43 13.03 5.19 -1.37
N HIS A 44 13.95 5.81 -0.62
CA HIS A 44 14.27 7.24 -0.73
C HIS A 44 14.72 7.60 -2.15
N SER A 45 15.61 6.82 -2.76
CA SER A 45 16.08 7.05 -4.13
C SER A 45 14.95 6.95 -5.15
N ALA A 46 14.09 5.94 -5.04
CA ALA A 46 12.98 5.69 -5.95
C ALA A 46 11.88 6.78 -5.93
N PHE A 47 11.67 7.40 -4.76
CA PHE A 47 10.59 8.38 -4.55
C PHE A 47 11.10 9.80 -4.31
N LYS A 48 12.38 10.05 -4.59
CA LYS A 48 13.02 11.35 -4.45
C LYS A 48 12.23 12.44 -5.20
N GLY A 49 11.51 13.22 -4.44
CA GLY A 49 10.74 14.29 -4.99
C GLY A 49 11.64 15.50 -5.41
N ARG A 50 11.21 16.42 -6.30
CA ARG A 50 11.93 17.62 -6.72
C ARG A 50 11.48 18.87 -5.93
N GLY A 51 12.04 19.30 -4.81
CA GLY A 51 11.83 20.56 -4.07
C GLY A 51 13.13 20.98 -3.40
N MET A 52 13.36 22.23 -3.33
CA MET A 52 14.46 22.80 -2.59
C MET A 52 13.89 23.43 -1.32
N ALA A 53 14.33 23.01 -0.13
CA ALA A 53 14.09 23.70 1.10
C ALA A 53 15.25 24.66 1.34
N PHE A 54 14.95 25.86 1.83
CA PHE A 54 15.98 26.77 2.27
C PHE A 54 16.76 26.13 3.44
N SER A 55 18.07 25.98 3.30
CA SER A 55 18.95 25.42 4.34
C SER A 55 19.64 26.52 5.13
N GLU A 56 20.43 27.31 4.45
CA GLU A 56 21.21 28.36 5.07
C GLU A 56 21.51 29.50 4.10
N VAL A 57 22.11 30.57 4.60
CA VAL A 57 22.70 31.65 3.81
C VAL A 57 24.20 31.63 4.02
N ARG A 58 24.97 31.49 2.95
CA ARG A 58 26.44 31.58 2.99
C ARG A 58 26.95 32.70 2.09
N GLU A 59 28.19 33.10 2.31
CA GLU A 59 28.83 34.05 1.38
C GLU A 59 28.90 33.49 -0.04
N TYR A 60 28.66 34.36 -1.02
CA TYR A 60 28.75 34.04 -2.43
C TYR A 60 30.14 33.55 -2.80
N GLN A 61 30.21 32.46 -3.54
CA GLN A 61 31.46 31.96 -4.13
C GLN A 61 31.36 32.03 -5.64
N TYR A 62 32.52 32.22 -6.31
CA TYR A 62 32.56 32.27 -7.77
C TYR A 62 31.99 30.98 -8.38
N GLY A 63 30.95 31.11 -9.19
CA GLY A 63 30.21 29.98 -9.79
C GLY A 63 28.81 29.76 -9.22
N ASP A 64 28.43 30.45 -8.13
CA ASP A 64 27.05 30.42 -7.63
C ASP A 64 26.09 31.16 -8.56
N ASP A 65 24.82 30.70 -8.63
CA ASP A 65 23.81 31.38 -9.45
C ASP A 65 23.40 32.70 -8.80
N VAL A 66 23.50 33.77 -9.57
CA VAL A 66 23.16 35.16 -9.14
C VAL A 66 21.70 35.30 -8.72
N ARG A 67 20.83 34.38 -9.19
CA ARG A 67 19.40 34.35 -8.85
C ARG A 67 19.16 33.92 -7.40
N ASP A 68 20.12 33.21 -6.81
CA ASP A 68 20.03 32.73 -5.43
C ASP A 68 20.57 33.73 -4.41
N ILE A 69 21.00 34.94 -4.84
CA ILE A 69 21.46 35.98 -3.94
C ILE A 69 20.32 36.45 -3.04
N ASP A 70 20.55 36.42 -1.72
CA ASP A 70 19.67 37.04 -0.73
C ASP A 70 20.01 38.52 -0.59
N TRP A 71 19.30 39.37 -1.28
CA TRP A 71 19.51 40.81 -1.27
C TRP A 71 19.29 41.45 0.10
N ASN A 72 18.44 40.86 0.97
CA ASN A 72 18.19 41.39 2.32
C ASN A 72 19.38 41.15 3.23
N VAL A 73 19.99 39.96 3.16
CA VAL A 73 21.19 39.63 3.92
C VAL A 73 22.40 40.39 3.37
N THR A 74 22.54 40.42 2.05
CA THR A 74 23.59 41.17 1.34
C THR A 74 23.59 42.64 1.73
N ALA A 75 22.43 43.27 1.79
CA ALA A 75 22.31 44.69 2.19
C ALA A 75 22.76 44.94 3.65
N ARG A 76 22.60 43.98 4.56
CA ARG A 76 23.00 44.11 5.98
C ARG A 76 24.49 43.94 6.17
N PHE A 77 25.11 43.04 5.44
CA PHE A 77 26.52 42.67 5.65
C PHE A 77 27.45 43.29 4.61
N HIS A 78 26.93 44.02 3.61
CA HIS A 78 27.69 44.67 2.52
C HIS A 78 28.59 43.68 1.75
N ARG A 79 28.25 42.40 1.72
CA ARG A 79 28.88 41.36 0.95
C ARG A 79 27.77 40.48 0.34
N PRO A 80 27.95 39.94 -0.87
CA PRO A 80 26.94 39.10 -1.45
C PRO A 80 26.80 37.78 -0.71
N TYR A 81 25.56 37.44 -0.36
CA TYR A 81 25.15 36.18 0.25
C TYR A 81 24.18 35.43 -0.65
N VAL A 82 24.34 34.11 -0.74
CA VAL A 82 23.46 33.22 -1.51
C VAL A 82 22.64 32.33 -0.57
N LYS A 83 21.39 32.10 -0.95
CA LYS A 83 20.54 31.12 -0.33
C LYS A 83 20.99 29.74 -0.77
N VAL A 84 21.43 28.92 0.17
CA VAL A 84 21.70 27.51 -0.06
C VAL A 84 20.40 26.77 0.17
N PHE A 85 19.96 26.04 -0.85
CA PHE A 85 18.80 25.21 -0.75
C PHE A 85 19.26 23.76 -0.64
N GLU A 86 18.93 23.10 0.46
CA GLU A 86 19.07 21.65 0.59
C GLU A 86 17.80 20.96 0.12
N GLU A 87 17.98 19.82 -0.51
CA GLU A 87 16.86 19.02 -1.02
C GLU A 87 16.25 18.19 0.14
N GLU A 88 15.70 18.88 1.16
CA GLU A 88 14.95 18.23 2.22
C GLU A 88 13.48 18.13 1.83
N ARG A 89 13.04 16.93 1.50
CA ARG A 89 11.66 16.68 1.10
C ARG A 89 11.01 15.65 1.97
N GLU A 90 10.14 16.17 2.76
CA GLU A 90 9.11 15.40 3.41
C GLU A 90 8.09 14.93 2.36
N LEU A 91 8.12 13.66 2.02
CA LEU A 91 7.08 13.05 1.21
C LEU A 91 5.82 12.83 2.03
N THR A 92 4.69 12.89 1.35
CA THR A 92 3.44 12.34 1.86
C THR A 92 3.20 11.02 1.16
N VAL A 93 3.07 9.96 1.96
CA VAL A 93 2.80 8.61 1.49
C VAL A 93 1.39 8.22 1.86
N MET A 94 0.63 7.71 0.89
CA MET A 94 -0.70 7.18 1.11
C MET A 94 -0.75 5.71 0.75
N LEU A 95 -1.19 4.89 1.67
CA LEU A 95 -1.50 3.49 1.41
C LEU A 95 -2.99 3.39 1.05
N LEU A 96 -3.31 2.92 -0.14
CA LEU A 96 -4.65 2.55 -0.55
C LEU A 96 -4.76 1.04 -0.39
N VAL A 97 -5.43 0.61 0.67
CA VAL A 97 -5.47 -0.80 1.07
C VAL A 97 -6.84 -1.35 0.78
N ASP A 98 -6.90 -2.29 -0.13
CA ASP A 98 -8.07 -3.11 -0.37
C ASP A 98 -8.38 -3.93 0.89
N VAL A 99 -9.64 -3.95 1.30
CA VAL A 99 -10.12 -4.73 2.44
C VAL A 99 -11.31 -5.63 2.05
N SER A 100 -11.51 -5.85 0.76
CA SER A 100 -12.57 -6.71 0.22
C SER A 100 -12.42 -8.17 0.63
N GLY A 101 -13.49 -8.93 0.46
CA GLY A 101 -13.54 -10.35 0.83
C GLY A 101 -12.55 -11.23 0.04
N SER A 102 -12.11 -10.80 -1.13
CA SER A 102 -11.14 -11.55 -1.93
C SER A 102 -9.77 -11.67 -1.26
N LEU A 103 -9.41 -10.74 -0.36
CA LEU A 103 -8.15 -10.79 0.41
C LEU A 103 -8.15 -11.79 1.56
N ASP A 104 -9.30 -12.25 2.01
CA ASP A 104 -9.42 -13.31 3.03
C ASP A 104 -9.16 -14.72 2.46
N PHE A 105 -8.42 -14.79 1.35
CA PHE A 105 -8.00 -16.03 0.70
C PHE A 105 -6.50 -16.23 0.83
N GLY A 106 -6.10 -17.46 1.13
CA GLY A 106 -4.70 -17.90 1.17
C GLY A 106 -4.62 -19.41 1.41
N THR A 107 -3.73 -20.10 0.69
CA THR A 107 -3.76 -21.57 0.64
C THR A 107 -2.54 -22.28 1.21
N GLN A 108 -1.35 -21.66 1.25
CA GLN A 108 -0.12 -22.38 1.58
C GLN A 108 0.68 -21.77 2.72
N VAL A 109 1.07 -20.52 2.62
CA VAL A 109 2.02 -19.88 3.54
C VAL A 109 1.33 -18.87 4.43
N GLN A 110 0.54 -17.98 3.85
CA GLN A 110 -0.17 -16.92 4.58
C GLN A 110 -1.38 -16.43 3.77
N MET A 111 -2.31 -15.77 4.43
CA MET A 111 -3.42 -15.08 3.79
C MET A 111 -2.92 -13.87 3.00
N LYS A 112 -3.58 -13.51 1.89
CA LYS A 112 -3.26 -12.29 1.13
C LYS A 112 -3.33 -11.05 2.04
N ARG A 113 -4.33 -10.97 2.92
CA ARG A 113 -4.50 -9.89 3.90
C ARG A 113 -3.30 -9.71 4.83
N ASP A 114 -2.73 -10.82 5.34
CA ASP A 114 -1.55 -10.78 6.20
C ASP A 114 -0.34 -10.23 5.43
N MET A 115 -0.14 -10.68 4.19
CA MET A 115 0.95 -10.19 3.34
C MET A 115 0.79 -8.71 3.00
N VAL A 116 -0.41 -8.25 2.64
CA VAL A 116 -0.72 -6.83 2.41
C VAL A 116 -0.38 -6.00 3.64
N THR A 117 -0.74 -6.49 4.84
CA THR A 117 -0.42 -5.82 6.11
C THR A 117 1.09 -5.73 6.35
N GLU A 118 1.84 -6.80 6.08
CA GLU A 118 3.30 -6.80 6.21
C GLU A 118 3.98 -5.85 5.22
N ILE A 119 3.54 -5.84 3.96
CA ILE A 119 4.04 -4.92 2.92
C ILE A 119 3.77 -3.47 3.34
N ALA A 120 2.53 -3.16 3.71
CA ALA A 120 2.13 -1.84 4.15
C ALA A 120 2.93 -1.36 5.37
N ALA A 121 3.15 -2.24 6.35
CA ALA A 121 3.98 -1.94 7.52
C ALA A 121 5.44 -1.67 7.14
N THR A 122 6.01 -2.44 6.21
CA THR A 122 7.40 -2.26 5.76
C THR A 122 7.57 -0.91 5.04
N ILE A 123 6.64 -0.54 4.16
CA ILE A 123 6.63 0.77 3.50
C ILE A 123 6.48 1.88 4.55
N ALA A 124 5.56 1.72 5.51
CA ALA A 124 5.30 2.68 6.56
C ALA A 124 6.52 2.93 7.45
N PHE A 125 7.23 1.89 7.86
CA PHE A 125 8.46 2.04 8.64
C PHE A 125 9.59 2.66 7.83
N SER A 126 9.69 2.40 6.53
CA SER A 126 10.66 3.05 5.65
C SER A 126 10.37 4.54 5.47
N ALA A 127 9.09 4.91 5.35
CA ALA A 127 8.67 6.30 5.30
C ALA A 127 9.08 7.08 6.58
N ILE A 128 8.94 6.47 7.78
CA ILE A 128 9.42 7.10 9.01
C ILE A 128 10.93 7.28 9.04
N GLN A 129 11.70 6.29 8.60
CA GLN A 129 13.16 6.43 8.56
C GLN A 129 13.60 7.61 7.69
N ASN A 130 12.83 7.93 6.66
CA ASN A 130 13.03 9.08 5.79
C ASN A 130 12.27 10.35 6.24
N ASN A 131 11.74 10.35 7.48
CA ASN A 131 10.98 11.48 8.05
C ASN A 131 9.72 11.88 7.26
N ASP A 132 9.13 10.96 6.50
CA ASP A 132 7.95 11.17 5.69
C ASP A 132 6.65 11.06 6.51
N LYS A 133 5.55 11.63 5.98
CA LYS A 133 4.20 11.45 6.50
C LYS A 133 3.54 10.23 5.86
N ILE A 134 2.81 9.45 6.64
CA ILE A 134 2.06 8.31 6.14
C ILE A 134 0.61 8.34 6.58
N GLY A 135 -0.28 8.06 5.62
CA GLY A 135 -1.71 7.86 5.84
C GLY A 135 -2.21 6.61 5.16
N VAL A 136 -3.45 6.24 5.42
CA VAL A 136 -4.08 5.07 4.80
C VAL A 136 -5.54 5.33 4.45
N VAL A 137 -5.96 4.75 3.35
CA VAL A 137 -7.36 4.61 2.93
C VAL A 137 -7.66 3.13 2.86
N PHE A 138 -8.59 2.66 3.67
CA PHE A 138 -9.19 1.33 3.52
C PHE A 138 -10.36 1.46 2.56
N PHE A 139 -10.41 0.61 1.55
CA PHE A 139 -11.47 0.63 0.56
C PHE A 139 -11.98 -0.77 0.22
N SER A 140 -13.23 -0.83 -0.15
CA SER A 140 -13.96 -1.93 -0.76
C SER A 140 -14.58 -1.44 -2.08
N ASP A 141 -15.87 -1.61 -2.32
CA ASP A 141 -16.63 -0.87 -3.34
C ASP A 141 -16.99 0.57 -2.89
N LYS A 142 -16.54 0.94 -1.70
CA LYS A 142 -16.66 2.28 -1.10
C LYS A 142 -15.43 2.58 -0.25
N ILE A 143 -15.31 3.84 0.20
CA ILE A 143 -14.29 4.19 1.19
C ILE A 143 -14.78 3.75 2.56
N GLU A 144 -14.09 2.79 3.15
CA GLU A 144 -14.42 2.22 4.45
C GLU A 144 -13.82 3.07 5.60
N LYS A 145 -12.57 3.51 5.45
CA LYS A 145 -11.90 4.34 6.45
C LYS A 145 -10.78 5.17 5.86
N TYR A 146 -10.65 6.39 6.31
CA TYR A 146 -9.53 7.27 5.98
C TYR A 146 -8.77 7.67 7.25
N ILE A 147 -7.47 7.44 7.25
CA ILE A 147 -6.54 7.88 8.30
C ILE A 147 -5.60 8.89 7.65
N PRO A 148 -5.68 10.18 8.03
CA PRO A 148 -4.87 11.23 7.41
C PRO A 148 -3.38 11.04 7.65
N PRO A 149 -2.53 11.53 6.72
CA PRO A 149 -1.08 11.36 6.83
C PRO A 149 -0.51 12.12 8.03
N LYS A 150 0.21 11.41 8.88
CA LYS A 150 0.94 11.94 10.06
C LYS A 150 2.29 11.26 10.18
N LYS A 151 3.21 11.89 10.94
CA LYS A 151 4.51 11.32 11.30
C LYS A 151 4.44 10.51 12.59
N GLY A 152 5.44 9.69 12.78
CA GLY A 152 5.79 9.11 14.06
C GLY A 152 5.34 7.67 14.24
N ARG A 153 6.13 6.94 15.02
CA ARG A 153 5.95 5.51 15.28
C ARG A 153 4.58 5.15 15.84
N LYS A 154 4.03 5.98 16.75
CA LYS A 154 2.70 5.72 17.33
C LYS A 154 1.61 5.70 16.26
N HIS A 155 1.72 6.57 15.26
CA HIS A 155 0.76 6.64 14.17
C HIS A 155 0.82 5.40 13.27
N ILE A 156 2.02 4.88 12.96
CA ILE A 156 2.14 3.63 12.20
C ILE A 156 1.59 2.43 12.98
N LEU A 157 1.92 2.31 14.26
CA LEU A 157 1.39 1.21 15.08
C LEU A 157 -0.15 1.26 15.15
N TYR A 158 -0.73 2.46 15.16
CA TYR A 158 -2.17 2.64 15.04
C TYR A 158 -2.68 2.14 13.68
N ILE A 159 -2.04 2.52 12.55
CA ILE A 159 -2.40 2.04 11.22
C ILE A 159 -2.32 0.50 11.14
N ILE A 160 -1.22 -0.12 11.61
CA ILE A 160 -1.06 -1.58 11.58
C ILE A 160 -2.15 -2.27 12.42
N ARG A 161 -2.45 -1.73 13.59
CA ARG A 161 -3.54 -2.24 14.44
C ARG A 161 -4.88 -2.20 13.70
N GLU A 162 -5.19 -1.06 13.07
CA GLU A 162 -6.41 -0.91 12.29
C GLU A 162 -6.48 -1.91 11.13
N MET A 163 -5.37 -2.14 10.42
CA MET A 163 -5.33 -3.14 9.34
C MET A 163 -5.63 -4.56 9.82
N LEU A 164 -5.14 -4.93 11.00
CA LEU A 164 -5.33 -6.27 11.56
C LEU A 164 -6.73 -6.51 12.13
N ASP A 165 -7.36 -5.45 12.64
CA ASP A 165 -8.66 -5.51 13.32
C ASP A 165 -9.83 -5.05 12.43
N PHE A 166 -9.53 -4.64 11.19
CA PHE A 166 -10.52 -4.06 10.31
C PHE A 166 -11.49 -5.10 9.76
N HIS A 167 -12.78 -4.81 9.88
CA HIS A 167 -13.86 -5.59 9.29
C HIS A 167 -14.61 -4.70 8.30
N PRO A 168 -14.52 -4.98 6.99
CA PRO A 168 -15.18 -4.16 5.99
C PRO A 168 -16.71 -4.30 6.06
N ALA A 169 -17.41 -3.23 5.74
CA ALA A 169 -18.85 -3.26 5.62
C ALA A 169 -19.34 -3.82 4.29
N SER A 170 -18.45 -3.90 3.29
CA SER A 170 -18.70 -4.54 1.98
C SER A 170 -17.55 -5.47 1.61
N LEU A 171 -17.89 -6.59 0.98
CA LEU A 171 -16.91 -7.57 0.48
C LEU A 171 -16.52 -7.35 -0.98
N LYS A 172 -17.19 -6.43 -1.68
CA LYS A 172 -16.93 -6.10 -3.09
C LYS A 172 -15.72 -5.17 -3.23
N THR A 173 -15.20 -5.04 -4.45
CA THR A 173 -14.03 -4.19 -4.74
C THR A 173 -14.33 -3.20 -5.86
N ASP A 174 -14.01 -1.90 -5.64
CA ASP A 174 -13.98 -0.87 -6.69
C ASP A 174 -12.75 0.04 -6.52
N ILE A 175 -11.73 -0.18 -7.33
CA ILE A 175 -10.47 0.59 -7.31
C ILE A 175 -10.70 2.06 -7.67
N ARG A 176 -11.70 2.36 -8.51
CA ARG A 176 -12.02 3.75 -8.90
C ARG A 176 -12.30 4.61 -7.70
N GLN A 177 -13.11 4.09 -6.76
CA GLN A 177 -13.45 4.80 -5.52
C GLN A 177 -12.19 5.21 -4.72
N ALA A 178 -11.21 4.32 -4.63
CA ALA A 178 -9.97 4.57 -3.89
C ALA A 178 -9.12 5.68 -4.54
N VAL A 179 -8.89 5.61 -5.86
CA VAL A 179 -8.04 6.58 -6.57
C VAL A 179 -8.70 7.95 -6.76
N GLU A 180 -10.02 7.98 -6.94
CA GLU A 180 -10.80 9.22 -7.00
C GLU A 180 -10.87 9.89 -5.63
N PHE A 181 -11.08 9.13 -4.55
CA PHE A 181 -11.03 9.65 -3.19
C PHE A 181 -9.66 10.23 -2.85
N LEU A 182 -8.56 9.52 -3.16
CA LEU A 182 -7.21 10.04 -2.97
C LEU A 182 -7.05 11.39 -3.67
N SER A 183 -7.48 11.47 -4.93
CA SER A 183 -7.40 12.69 -5.75
C SER A 183 -8.24 13.84 -5.19
N SER A 184 -9.33 13.54 -4.47
CA SER A 184 -10.18 14.54 -3.83
C SER A 184 -9.59 15.09 -2.53
N VAL A 185 -9.03 14.21 -1.67
CA VAL A 185 -8.54 14.59 -0.33
C VAL A 185 -7.11 15.11 -0.32
N GLN A 186 -6.26 14.66 -1.26
CA GLN A 186 -4.87 15.09 -1.36
C GLN A 186 -4.72 16.15 -2.45
N LYS A 187 -4.49 17.40 -2.03
CA LYS A 187 -4.29 18.52 -2.96
C LYS A 187 -2.87 18.59 -3.52
N ARG A 188 -1.89 18.15 -2.74
CA ARG A 188 -0.47 18.12 -3.12
C ARG A 188 -0.10 16.77 -3.72
N ARG A 189 0.93 16.75 -4.58
CA ARG A 189 1.47 15.49 -5.11
C ARG A 189 1.88 14.58 -3.95
N THR A 190 1.46 13.33 -4.02
CA THR A 190 1.60 12.33 -2.96
C THR A 190 2.05 11.03 -3.59
N THR A 191 2.94 10.29 -2.97
CA THR A 191 3.26 8.93 -3.38
C THR A 191 2.18 7.99 -2.82
N ALA A 192 1.51 7.24 -3.69
CA ALA A 192 0.41 6.38 -3.31
C ALA A 192 0.71 4.93 -3.67
N PHE A 193 0.68 4.04 -2.67
CA PHE A 193 0.78 2.60 -2.88
C PHE A 193 -0.60 1.97 -2.86
N LEU A 194 -1.02 1.44 -4.00
CA LEU A 194 -2.29 0.75 -4.16
C LEU A 194 -2.06 -0.76 -3.97
N LEU A 195 -2.54 -1.30 -2.84
CA LEU A 195 -2.36 -2.68 -2.43
C LEU A 195 -3.69 -3.42 -2.57
N SER A 196 -3.76 -4.36 -3.51
CA SER A 196 -4.96 -5.16 -3.81
C SER A 196 -4.55 -6.45 -4.51
N ASP A 197 -5.45 -7.41 -4.65
CA ASP A 197 -5.30 -8.51 -5.59
C ASP A 197 -5.78 -8.14 -7.00
N PHE A 198 -6.39 -6.96 -7.16
CA PHE A 198 -6.92 -6.43 -8.43
C PHE A 198 -7.94 -7.35 -9.11
N TYR A 199 -8.59 -8.19 -8.33
CA TYR A 199 -9.69 -9.02 -8.84
C TYR A 199 -10.99 -8.21 -8.83
N VAL A 200 -11.14 -7.30 -9.82
CA VAL A 200 -12.26 -6.37 -9.90
C VAL A 200 -13.09 -6.59 -11.16
N ARG A 201 -14.38 -6.26 -11.07
CA ARG A 201 -15.29 -6.21 -12.23
C ARG A 201 -15.40 -4.75 -12.67
N GLY A 202 -14.89 -4.42 -13.82
CA GLY A 202 -14.99 -3.07 -14.39
C GLY A 202 -13.66 -2.45 -14.75
N ASP A 203 -13.74 -1.39 -15.53
CA ASP A 203 -12.58 -0.65 -16.01
C ASP A 203 -12.26 0.51 -15.03
N PHE A 204 -11.03 0.57 -14.58
CA PHE A 204 -10.51 1.64 -13.73
C PHE A 204 -9.34 2.40 -14.38
N LEU A 205 -9.06 2.13 -15.66
CA LEU A 205 -7.95 2.73 -16.38
C LEU A 205 -7.99 4.25 -16.35
N GLN A 206 -9.13 4.86 -16.69
CA GLN A 206 -9.25 6.31 -16.79
C GLN A 206 -9.03 7.00 -15.43
N SER A 207 -9.66 6.49 -14.36
CA SER A 207 -9.51 7.03 -13.01
C SER A 207 -8.07 6.89 -12.51
N LEU A 208 -7.41 5.76 -12.82
CA LEU A 208 -6.02 5.52 -12.49
C LEU A 208 -5.07 6.47 -13.25
N GLN A 209 -5.31 6.72 -14.54
CA GLN A 209 -4.56 7.69 -15.33
C GLN A 209 -4.66 9.11 -14.77
N ILE A 210 -5.87 9.54 -14.40
CA ILE A 210 -6.10 10.86 -13.80
C ILE A 210 -5.37 10.97 -12.46
N CYS A 211 -5.48 9.94 -11.63
CA CYS A 211 -4.80 9.89 -10.35
C CYS A 211 -3.27 9.95 -10.51
N ASN A 212 -2.70 9.18 -11.44
CA ASN A 212 -1.25 9.13 -11.66
C ASN A 212 -0.66 10.42 -12.26
N ARG A 213 -1.46 11.22 -12.96
CA ARG A 213 -1.05 12.57 -13.39
C ARG A 213 -0.90 13.53 -12.21
N LYS A 214 -1.74 13.40 -11.20
CA LYS A 214 -1.74 14.26 -10.00
C LYS A 214 -0.79 13.78 -8.91
N HIS A 215 -0.70 12.47 -8.74
CA HIS A 215 0.07 11.78 -7.71
C HIS A 215 1.13 10.89 -8.35
N ASP A 216 1.92 10.21 -7.55
CA ASP A 216 2.85 9.18 -7.98
C ASP A 216 2.30 7.83 -7.48
N VAL A 217 1.62 7.10 -8.37
CA VAL A 217 0.92 5.87 -8.00
C VAL A 217 1.77 4.65 -8.31
N VAL A 218 1.87 3.76 -7.35
CA VAL A 218 2.53 2.46 -7.46
C VAL A 218 1.54 1.36 -7.11
N ALA A 219 1.34 0.42 -8.01
CA ALA A 219 0.43 -0.71 -7.80
C ALA A 219 1.19 -1.93 -7.29
N ILE A 220 0.72 -2.51 -6.19
CA ILE A 220 1.27 -3.74 -5.60
C ILE A 220 0.16 -4.78 -5.60
N GLN A 221 0.26 -5.72 -6.54
CA GLN A 221 -0.65 -6.85 -6.59
C GLN A 221 -0.17 -7.95 -5.64
N VAL A 222 -1.07 -8.45 -4.80
CA VAL A 222 -0.83 -9.64 -3.97
C VAL A 222 -1.77 -10.75 -4.42
N TYR A 223 -1.21 -11.89 -4.82
CA TYR A 223 -2.01 -13.02 -5.28
C TYR A 223 -1.54 -14.35 -4.65
N ASP A 224 -2.47 -15.30 -4.54
CA ASP A 224 -2.13 -16.66 -4.13
C ASP A 224 -1.80 -17.50 -5.39
N PRO A 225 -0.69 -18.27 -5.40
CA PRO A 225 -0.34 -19.11 -6.55
C PRO A 225 -1.43 -20.12 -6.94
N ARG A 226 -2.23 -20.57 -5.98
CA ARG A 226 -3.37 -21.47 -6.24
C ARG A 226 -4.52 -20.82 -7.01
N ALA A 227 -4.56 -19.47 -7.03
CA ALA A 227 -5.51 -18.76 -7.89
C ALA A 227 -5.23 -18.92 -9.40
N ARG A 228 -4.02 -19.38 -9.77
CA ARG A 228 -3.63 -19.58 -11.17
C ARG A 228 -4.19 -20.87 -11.78
N GLU A 229 -4.34 -21.90 -10.95
CA GLU A 229 -4.66 -23.25 -11.40
C GLU A 229 -5.61 -23.94 -10.43
N LEU A 230 -6.69 -24.52 -10.96
CA LEU A 230 -7.54 -25.38 -10.17
C LEU A 230 -6.83 -26.73 -9.90
N PRO A 231 -6.80 -27.22 -8.65
CA PRO A 231 -6.24 -28.53 -8.33
C PRO A 231 -7.12 -29.64 -8.90
N ASN A 232 -6.54 -30.79 -9.25
CA ASN A 232 -7.29 -31.98 -9.65
C ASN A 232 -7.70 -32.78 -8.39
N VAL A 233 -8.85 -32.44 -7.81
CA VAL A 233 -9.37 -33.06 -6.57
C VAL A 233 -10.80 -33.60 -6.72
N GLY A 234 -11.29 -33.74 -7.98
CA GLY A 234 -12.66 -34.16 -8.25
C GLY A 234 -13.66 -33.01 -8.06
N LEU A 235 -14.81 -33.35 -7.51
CA LEU A 235 -15.87 -32.36 -7.25
C LEU A 235 -15.48 -31.43 -6.08
N MET A 236 -15.34 -30.16 -6.37
CA MET A 236 -14.93 -29.13 -5.40
C MET A 236 -16.02 -28.06 -5.26
N LYS A 237 -16.33 -27.69 -4.01
CA LYS A 237 -17.19 -26.55 -3.71
C LYS A 237 -16.34 -25.26 -3.81
N VAL A 238 -16.77 -24.35 -4.67
CA VAL A 238 -16.17 -23.01 -4.85
C VAL A 238 -17.16 -21.97 -4.34
N VAL A 239 -16.65 -21.01 -3.60
CA VAL A 239 -17.43 -19.89 -3.06
C VAL A 239 -16.85 -18.58 -3.61
N ASP A 240 -17.69 -17.76 -4.20
CA ASP A 240 -17.33 -16.41 -4.62
C ASP A 240 -17.20 -15.52 -3.37
N ALA A 241 -15.99 -15.00 -3.13
CA ALA A 241 -15.68 -14.25 -1.91
C ALA A 241 -16.43 -12.91 -1.80
N GLU A 242 -16.88 -12.33 -2.91
CA GLU A 242 -17.61 -11.06 -2.92
C GLU A 242 -19.12 -11.23 -2.76
N THR A 243 -19.69 -12.29 -3.34
CA THR A 243 -21.15 -12.50 -3.39
C THR A 243 -21.64 -13.59 -2.46
N GLY A 244 -20.72 -14.44 -1.97
CA GLY A 244 -21.07 -15.65 -1.20
C GLY A 244 -21.73 -16.75 -2.07
N PHE A 245 -21.81 -16.57 -3.40
CA PHE A 245 -22.39 -17.58 -4.28
C PHE A 245 -21.57 -18.86 -4.27
N GLU A 246 -22.25 -19.98 -4.07
CA GLU A 246 -21.64 -21.30 -3.99
C GLU A 246 -21.91 -22.10 -5.26
N GLN A 247 -20.88 -22.76 -5.77
CA GLN A 247 -20.98 -23.63 -6.94
C GLN A 247 -20.11 -24.87 -6.75
N TYR A 248 -20.61 -26.03 -7.22
CA TYR A 248 -19.81 -27.22 -7.34
C TYR A 248 -19.17 -27.29 -8.72
N VAL A 249 -17.86 -27.50 -8.74
CA VAL A 249 -17.04 -27.57 -9.96
C VAL A 249 -16.31 -28.90 -10.00
N ASP A 250 -16.47 -29.65 -11.09
CA ASP A 250 -15.72 -30.88 -11.31
C ASP A 250 -14.31 -30.56 -11.81
N THR A 251 -13.37 -30.56 -10.90
CA THR A 251 -11.96 -30.27 -11.17
C THR A 251 -11.20 -31.47 -11.79
N SER A 252 -11.82 -32.66 -11.95
CA SER A 252 -11.22 -33.77 -12.68
C SER A 252 -11.16 -33.49 -14.20
N SER A 253 -12.06 -32.63 -14.71
CA SER A 253 -12.07 -32.17 -16.09
C SER A 253 -10.83 -31.38 -16.48
N LYS A 254 -9.97 -31.94 -17.32
CA LYS A 254 -8.77 -31.28 -17.86
C LYS A 254 -9.12 -30.01 -18.65
N SER A 255 -10.18 -30.06 -19.44
CA SER A 255 -10.63 -28.91 -20.25
C SER A 255 -11.05 -27.73 -19.39
N LEU A 256 -11.74 -27.97 -18.28
CA LEU A 256 -12.17 -26.96 -17.34
C LEU A 256 -10.93 -26.31 -16.64
N ARG A 257 -9.99 -27.12 -16.16
CA ARG A 257 -8.77 -26.59 -15.54
C ARG A 257 -7.96 -25.73 -16.51
N GLN A 258 -7.85 -26.16 -17.78
CA GLN A 258 -7.16 -25.39 -18.83
C GLN A 258 -7.92 -24.09 -19.18
N ALA A 259 -9.24 -24.12 -19.21
CA ALA A 259 -10.05 -22.93 -19.44
C ALA A 259 -9.87 -21.91 -18.31
N TYR A 260 -9.87 -22.37 -17.06
CA TYR A 260 -9.62 -21.55 -15.89
C TYR A 260 -8.23 -20.90 -15.91
N SER A 261 -7.17 -21.69 -16.20
CA SER A 261 -5.80 -21.16 -16.28
C SER A 261 -5.65 -20.11 -17.40
N ARG A 262 -6.30 -20.33 -18.56
CA ARG A 262 -6.35 -19.35 -19.65
C ARG A 262 -7.07 -18.08 -19.24
N TYR A 263 -8.22 -18.19 -18.56
CA TYR A 263 -8.96 -17.06 -18.04
C TYR A 263 -8.09 -16.23 -17.08
N TRP A 264 -7.39 -16.90 -16.16
CA TRP A 264 -6.49 -16.23 -15.21
C TRP A 264 -5.34 -15.49 -15.94
N MET A 265 -4.69 -16.15 -16.92
CA MET A 265 -3.61 -15.51 -17.71
C MET A 265 -4.10 -14.29 -18.48
N ASN A 266 -5.27 -14.37 -19.11
CA ASN A 266 -5.85 -13.24 -19.83
C ASN A 266 -6.12 -12.05 -18.87
N ARG A 267 -6.68 -12.32 -17.69
CA ARG A 267 -6.90 -11.28 -16.67
C ARG A 267 -5.61 -10.64 -16.20
N GLN A 268 -4.54 -11.41 -16.02
CA GLN A 268 -3.24 -10.86 -15.67
C GLN A 268 -2.66 -9.97 -16.78
N GLN A 269 -2.82 -10.39 -18.05
CA GLN A 269 -2.39 -9.58 -19.17
C GLN A 269 -3.19 -8.27 -19.27
N GLU A 270 -4.50 -8.31 -19.15
CA GLU A 270 -5.36 -7.10 -19.11
C GLU A 270 -4.96 -6.15 -17.99
N LEU A 271 -4.61 -6.67 -16.81
CA LEU A 271 -4.16 -5.88 -15.68
C LEU A 271 -2.81 -5.20 -15.96
N GLN A 272 -1.84 -5.94 -16.50
CA GLN A 272 -0.53 -5.39 -16.91
C GLN A 272 -0.69 -4.32 -17.98
N ASP A 273 -1.55 -4.54 -18.98
CA ASP A 273 -1.86 -3.56 -20.02
C ASP A 273 -2.48 -2.30 -19.42
N THR A 274 -3.35 -2.44 -18.41
CA THR A 274 -3.95 -1.31 -17.68
C THR A 274 -2.88 -0.49 -16.96
N PHE A 275 -1.95 -1.12 -16.26
CA PHE A 275 -0.85 -0.41 -15.59
C PHE A 275 0.08 0.27 -16.58
N THR A 276 0.45 -0.41 -17.66
CA THR A 276 1.29 0.17 -18.73
C THR A 276 0.62 1.39 -19.37
N ARG A 277 -0.66 1.27 -19.74
CA ARG A 277 -1.43 2.38 -20.37
C ARG A 277 -1.70 3.53 -19.40
N SER A 278 -1.72 3.29 -18.11
CA SER A 278 -1.86 4.33 -17.07
C SER A 278 -0.51 4.92 -16.62
N ASN A 279 0.60 4.41 -17.14
CA ASN A 279 1.98 4.76 -16.74
C ASN A 279 2.18 4.61 -15.22
N VAL A 280 1.63 3.52 -14.66
CA VAL A 280 1.73 3.19 -13.25
C VAL A 280 2.73 2.05 -13.09
N ASP A 281 3.75 2.30 -12.27
CA ASP A 281 4.70 1.25 -11.91
C ASP A 281 4.02 0.21 -11.05
N HIS A 282 4.31 -1.05 -11.32
CA HIS A 282 3.64 -2.15 -10.63
C HIS A 282 4.55 -3.32 -10.34
N VAL A 283 4.16 -4.09 -9.35
CA VAL A 283 4.77 -5.37 -9.00
C VAL A 283 3.68 -6.37 -8.60
N SER A 284 3.83 -7.62 -9.04
CA SER A 284 2.94 -8.72 -8.65
C SER A 284 3.71 -9.68 -7.74
N ILE A 285 3.18 -9.92 -6.55
CA ILE A 285 3.85 -10.67 -5.48
C ILE A 285 2.96 -11.85 -5.08
N ALA A 286 3.50 -13.06 -5.19
CA ALA A 286 2.80 -14.25 -4.73
C ALA A 286 2.94 -14.43 -3.21
N THR A 287 1.91 -14.99 -2.56
CA THR A 287 1.89 -15.20 -1.09
C THR A 287 2.99 -16.11 -0.57
N ASN A 288 3.67 -16.86 -1.44
CA ASN A 288 4.82 -17.72 -1.11
C ASN A 288 6.17 -17.10 -1.51
N GLU A 289 6.21 -15.87 -2.02
CA GLU A 289 7.44 -15.17 -2.42
C GLU A 289 7.96 -14.23 -1.33
N ASP A 290 9.25 -13.89 -1.44
CA ASP A 290 9.87 -12.84 -0.63
C ASP A 290 9.49 -11.46 -1.19
N TYR A 291 8.49 -10.82 -0.60
CA TYR A 291 8.01 -9.51 -1.01
C TYR A 291 9.08 -8.41 -0.91
N VAL A 292 10.06 -8.54 0.00
CA VAL A 292 11.12 -7.54 0.14
C VAL A 292 11.99 -7.50 -1.10
N LYS A 293 12.36 -8.66 -1.62
CA LYS A 293 13.12 -8.77 -2.86
C LYS A 293 12.38 -8.17 -4.05
N GLN A 294 11.06 -8.41 -4.14
CA GLN A 294 10.22 -7.88 -5.20
C GLN A 294 10.10 -6.34 -5.12
N LEU A 295 9.87 -5.80 -3.92
CA LEU A 295 9.82 -4.35 -3.71
C LEU A 295 11.17 -3.67 -4.00
N LEU A 296 12.29 -4.27 -3.59
CA LEU A 296 13.62 -3.75 -3.91
C LEU A 296 13.88 -3.74 -5.42
N GLY A 297 13.40 -4.76 -6.15
CA GLY A 297 13.43 -4.80 -7.61
C GLY A 297 12.68 -3.62 -8.23
N LEU A 298 11.45 -3.39 -7.78
CA LEU A 298 10.63 -2.26 -8.21
C LEU A 298 11.31 -0.90 -7.94
N PHE A 299 11.86 -0.71 -6.74
CA PHE A 299 12.51 0.56 -6.38
C PHE A 299 13.78 0.83 -7.19
N LYS A 300 14.56 -0.22 -7.50
CA LYS A 300 15.73 -0.09 -8.37
C LYS A 300 15.39 0.30 -9.80
N GLN A 301 14.25 -0.13 -10.31
CA GLN A 301 13.81 0.25 -11.67
C GLN A 301 13.38 1.73 -11.74
N ARG A 302 13.00 2.31 -10.59
CA ARG A 302 12.57 3.71 -10.47
C ARG A 302 13.71 4.68 -10.17
N SER A 303 14.83 4.20 -9.63
CA SER A 303 16.01 5.01 -9.27
C SER A 303 16.85 5.33 -10.49
#